data_cf3545bb546b80418a4ad822fdb88d7b
#
_entry.id   cf3545bb546b80418a4ad822fdb88d7b
#
_cell.length_a   1.000
_cell.length_b   1.000
_cell.length_c   1.000
_cell.angle_alpha   90.00
_cell.angle_beta   90.00
_cell.angle_gamma   90.00
#
_symmetry.space_group_name_H-M   'P 1'
#
loop_
_entity.id
_entity.type
_entity.pdbx_description
1 polymer ?
#
loop_
_entity_poly.entity_id
_entity_poly.type
_entity_poly.pdbx_seq_one_letter_code
_entity_poly.pdbx_strand_id
1 'polypeptide(L)'
;AIDGEWIEAPGYEVIDTLQKEIPGLDLVAEDLGLLRPEVLMLKDHYHLKGMKILIFSIETGGKYARDTFHDVENMIFYTGTHDNDTIMQWYGNMSAAARRKIRRMLKKAGASQGSVKDRFLQYTMQNQAEYAIIPLADILGLGKEGHINTPGTIGSPNWEWHLPDFI
;
A
#
# COMPACT_ATOMS: atom_id res chain seq x y z
N ALA A 1 -8.90 -16.01 -5.78
CA ALA A 1 -9.20 -17.40 -6.17
C ALA A 1 -9.68 -18.15 -4.93
N ILE A 2 -10.75 -18.94 -5.07
CA ILE A 2 -11.30 -19.76 -3.96
C ILE A 2 -10.49 -21.05 -3.85
N ASP A 3 -10.05 -21.57 -5.00
CA ASP A 3 -9.18 -22.72 -5.13
C ASP A 3 -7.99 -22.33 -6.02
N GLY A 4 -6.79 -22.70 -5.61
CA GLY A 4 -5.58 -22.43 -6.36
C GLY A 4 -4.45 -23.35 -5.93
N GLU A 5 -3.50 -23.58 -6.84
CA GLU A 5 -2.30 -24.36 -6.60
C GLU A 5 -1.08 -23.49 -6.86
N TRP A 6 -0.09 -23.57 -5.98
CA TRP A 6 1.20 -22.94 -6.21
C TRP A 6 2.02 -23.81 -7.15
N ILE A 7 2.36 -23.25 -8.30
CA ILE A 7 3.22 -23.89 -9.29
C ILE A 7 4.57 -23.17 -9.28
N GLU A 8 5.65 -23.93 -9.27
CA GLU A 8 6.99 -23.38 -9.38
C GLU A 8 7.18 -22.71 -10.74
N ALA A 9 7.67 -21.49 -10.72
CA ALA A 9 7.99 -20.71 -11.91
C ALA A 9 9.49 -20.38 -11.94
N PRO A 10 10.10 -20.15 -13.10
CA PRO A 10 11.54 -19.87 -13.24
C PRO A 10 11.90 -18.44 -12.80
N GLY A 11 11.56 -18.07 -11.55
CA GLY A 11 11.71 -16.72 -11.03
C GLY A 11 13.15 -16.20 -11.06
N TYR A 12 14.11 -17.04 -10.69
CA TYR A 12 15.54 -16.68 -10.73
C TYR A 12 15.99 -16.39 -12.17
N GLU A 13 15.69 -17.29 -13.11
CA GLU A 13 16.08 -17.13 -14.53
C GLU A 13 15.49 -15.85 -15.14
N VAL A 14 14.23 -15.54 -14.81
CA VAL A 14 13.55 -14.33 -15.29
C VAL A 14 14.23 -13.07 -14.76
N ILE A 15 14.51 -13.01 -13.45
CA ILE A 15 15.10 -11.82 -12.84
C ILE A 15 16.56 -11.67 -13.27
N ASP A 16 17.33 -12.74 -13.33
CA ASP A 16 18.70 -12.73 -13.86
C ASP A 16 18.76 -12.16 -15.27
N THR A 17 17.83 -12.61 -16.12
CA THR A 17 17.72 -12.12 -17.49
C THR A 17 17.39 -10.64 -17.53
N LEU A 18 16.42 -10.19 -16.74
CA LEU A 18 16.03 -8.77 -16.65
C LEU A 18 17.22 -7.89 -16.21
N GLN A 19 17.92 -8.29 -15.16
CA GLN A 19 19.07 -7.52 -14.63
C GLN A 19 20.23 -7.48 -15.64
N LYS A 20 20.44 -8.56 -16.38
CA LYS A 20 21.48 -8.63 -17.40
C LYS A 20 21.17 -7.75 -18.60
N GLU A 21 19.93 -7.81 -19.11
CA GLU A 21 19.54 -7.08 -20.32
C GLU A 21 19.23 -5.60 -20.04
N ILE A 22 18.86 -5.25 -18.80
CA ILE A 22 18.56 -3.88 -18.38
C ILE A 22 19.36 -3.56 -17.11
N PRO A 23 20.66 -3.27 -17.21
CA PRO A 23 21.49 -2.94 -16.07
C PRO A 23 20.95 -1.72 -15.29
N GLY A 24 20.82 -1.86 -13.98
CA GLY A 24 20.30 -0.79 -13.11
C GLY A 24 18.78 -0.70 -13.05
N LEU A 25 18.06 -1.69 -13.59
CA LEU A 25 16.62 -1.79 -13.43
C LEU A 25 16.26 -1.93 -11.94
N ASP A 26 15.48 -0.97 -11.44
CA ASP A 26 14.94 -0.99 -10.06
C ASP A 26 13.57 -1.68 -10.08
N LEU A 27 13.51 -2.86 -9.45
CA LEU A 27 12.32 -3.69 -9.42
C LEU A 27 11.61 -3.59 -8.07
N VAL A 28 10.30 -3.51 -8.12
CA VAL A 28 9.42 -3.56 -6.94
C VAL A 28 8.57 -4.82 -7.03
N ALA A 29 8.59 -5.61 -5.98
CA ALA A 29 7.77 -6.80 -5.86
C ALA A 29 6.45 -6.46 -5.15
N GLU A 30 5.32 -6.81 -5.75
CA GLU A 30 4.07 -6.84 -5.01
C GLU A 30 4.05 -8.08 -4.11
N ASP A 31 4.45 -7.90 -2.87
CA ASP A 31 4.54 -8.94 -1.85
C ASP A 31 3.35 -8.91 -0.87
N LEU A 32 2.16 -8.72 -1.41
CA LEU A 32 0.91 -8.65 -0.65
C LEU A 32 0.21 -10.02 -0.60
N GLY A 33 -0.56 -10.26 0.47
CA GLY A 33 -1.35 -11.48 0.65
C GLY A 33 -0.59 -12.63 1.31
N LEU A 34 -0.98 -13.86 0.98
CA LEU A 34 -0.37 -15.08 1.51
C LEU A 34 0.81 -15.50 0.64
N LEU A 35 2.01 -15.21 1.11
CA LEU A 35 3.24 -15.56 0.41
C LEU A 35 3.83 -16.86 0.96
N ARG A 36 4.41 -17.65 0.07
CA ARG A 36 5.24 -18.78 0.45
C ARG A 36 6.66 -18.33 0.80
N PRO A 37 7.35 -19.08 1.68
CA PRO A 37 8.75 -18.76 2.04
C PRO A 37 9.66 -18.64 0.82
N GLU A 38 9.45 -19.45 -0.22
CA GLU A 38 10.26 -19.44 -1.44
C GLU A 38 10.16 -18.11 -2.21
N VAL A 39 8.98 -17.46 -2.19
CA VAL A 39 8.77 -16.14 -2.80
C VAL A 39 9.55 -15.07 -2.02
N LEU A 40 9.53 -15.14 -0.69
CA LEU A 40 10.31 -14.23 0.15
C LEU A 40 11.81 -14.44 -0.05
N MET A 41 12.28 -15.69 -0.14
CA MET A 41 13.69 -15.99 -0.44
C MET A 41 14.13 -15.43 -1.80
N LEU A 42 13.27 -15.54 -2.83
CA LEU A 42 13.55 -14.95 -4.14
C LEU A 42 13.66 -13.42 -4.06
N LYS A 43 12.70 -12.77 -3.37
CA LYS A 43 12.71 -11.32 -3.15
C LYS A 43 13.98 -10.87 -2.44
N ASP A 44 14.35 -11.55 -1.36
CA ASP A 44 15.52 -11.21 -0.56
C ASP A 44 16.83 -11.44 -1.32
N HIS A 45 16.91 -12.51 -2.13
CA HIS A 45 18.07 -12.80 -2.96
C HIS A 45 18.43 -11.66 -3.92
N TYR A 46 17.43 -11.05 -4.55
CA TYR A 46 17.60 -9.93 -5.48
C TYR A 46 17.46 -8.56 -4.83
N HIS A 47 17.29 -8.50 -3.51
CA HIS A 47 17.02 -7.25 -2.78
C HIS A 47 15.88 -6.43 -3.36
N LEU A 48 14.82 -7.11 -3.86
CA LEU A 48 13.68 -6.43 -4.43
C LEU A 48 12.93 -5.65 -3.36
N LYS A 49 12.57 -4.40 -3.68
CA LYS A 49 11.72 -3.60 -2.80
C LYS A 49 10.34 -4.24 -2.72
N GLY A 50 9.81 -4.37 -1.52
CA GLY A 50 8.44 -4.81 -1.27
C GLY A 50 7.48 -3.64 -1.10
N MET A 51 6.22 -3.96 -0.80
CA MET A 51 5.16 -2.97 -0.59
C MET A 51 4.65 -3.00 0.84
N LYS A 52 4.48 -1.84 1.44
CA LYS A 52 3.84 -1.68 2.75
C LYS A 52 2.64 -0.77 2.64
N ILE A 53 1.46 -1.31 2.88
CA ILE A 53 0.19 -0.59 2.71
C ILE A 53 -0.30 -0.11 4.07
N LEU A 54 -0.50 1.20 4.22
CA LEU A 54 -0.89 1.84 5.46
C LEU A 54 -2.18 1.26 6.05
N ILE A 55 -3.23 1.14 5.24
CA ILE A 55 -4.52 0.65 5.72
C ILE A 55 -4.42 -0.78 6.28
N PHE A 56 -3.68 -1.68 5.65
CA PHE A 56 -3.45 -3.03 6.15
C PHE A 56 -2.66 -3.04 7.46
N SER A 57 -1.66 -2.18 7.55
CA SER A 57 -0.83 -2.05 8.76
C SER A 57 -1.64 -1.59 9.98
N ILE A 58 -2.69 -0.81 9.77
CA ILE A 58 -3.58 -0.33 10.84
C ILE A 58 -4.66 -1.39 11.17
N GLU A 59 -5.23 -2.07 10.19
CA GLU A 59 -6.31 -3.04 10.39
C GLU A 59 -5.86 -4.27 11.17
N THR A 60 -4.64 -4.73 10.99
CA THR A 60 -4.10 -5.92 11.69
C THR A 60 -3.91 -5.74 13.19
N GLY A 61 -4.46 -4.66 13.79
CA GLY A 61 -4.67 -4.57 15.24
C GLY A 61 -3.47 -4.18 16.08
N GLY A 62 -2.48 -3.56 15.49
CA GLY A 62 -1.43 -2.87 16.25
C GLY A 62 -0.15 -3.64 16.49
N LYS A 63 -0.06 -4.94 16.19
CA LYS A 63 1.23 -5.63 16.16
C LYS A 63 2.10 -5.05 15.05
N TYR A 64 1.50 -4.72 13.92
CA TYR A 64 2.14 -4.09 12.76
C TYR A 64 2.15 -2.54 12.80
N ALA A 65 1.27 -1.90 13.57
CA ALA A 65 1.30 -0.44 13.68
C ALA A 65 2.55 0.09 14.42
N ARG A 66 3.19 -0.73 15.26
CA ARG A 66 4.50 -0.41 15.83
C ARG A 66 5.62 -0.62 14.82
N ASP A 67 5.51 -1.66 14.01
CA ASP A 67 6.53 -2.05 13.03
C ASP A 67 6.49 -1.17 11.78
N THR A 68 5.38 -0.48 11.52
CA THR A 68 5.19 0.36 10.33
C THR A 68 6.25 1.46 10.17
N PHE A 69 6.84 1.95 11.26
CA PHE A 69 7.93 2.92 11.21
C PHE A 69 9.34 2.31 11.23
N HIS A 70 9.47 1.07 11.70
CA HIS A 70 10.77 0.46 11.98
C HIS A 70 11.14 -0.65 11.01
N ASP A 71 10.17 -1.23 10.31
CA ASP A 71 10.38 -2.33 9.37
C ASP A 71 9.97 -1.88 7.96
N VAL A 72 10.68 -0.90 7.47
CA VAL A 72 10.49 -0.32 6.12
C VAL A 72 11.77 -0.41 5.28
N GLU A 73 12.77 -1.13 5.79
CA GLU A 73 13.97 -1.41 5.02
C GLU A 73 13.60 -2.16 3.75
N ASN A 74 14.09 -1.67 2.62
CA ASN A 74 13.81 -2.23 1.30
C ASN A 74 12.31 -2.34 0.96
N MET A 75 11.50 -1.36 1.42
CA MET A 75 10.06 -1.29 1.20
C MET A 75 9.67 0.06 0.60
N ILE A 76 8.61 0.05 -0.18
CA ILE A 76 7.90 1.26 -0.59
C ILE A 76 6.64 1.37 0.26
N PHE A 77 6.40 2.55 0.80
CA PHE A 77 5.25 2.82 1.67
C PHE A 77 4.12 3.48 0.88
N TYR A 78 2.92 2.91 0.97
CA TYR A 78 1.72 3.37 0.26
C TYR A 78 0.62 3.73 1.26
N THR A 79 -0.22 4.73 0.95
CA THR A 79 -1.50 4.90 1.68
C THR A 79 -2.47 3.79 1.34
N GLY A 80 -2.58 3.43 0.08
CA GLY A 80 -3.37 2.35 -0.49
C GLY A 80 -2.97 2.12 -1.95
N THR A 81 -3.57 1.14 -2.60
CA THR A 81 -3.42 0.84 -4.02
C THR A 81 -4.73 1.07 -4.77
N HIS A 82 -4.74 0.83 -6.08
CA HIS A 82 -5.96 0.89 -6.89
C HIS A 82 -7.06 -0.09 -6.44
N ASP A 83 -6.67 -1.17 -5.76
CA ASP A 83 -7.57 -2.23 -5.26
C ASP A 83 -8.13 -1.95 -3.86
N ASN A 84 -7.71 -0.86 -3.25
CA ASN A 84 -8.15 -0.49 -1.91
C ASN A 84 -9.18 0.64 -1.95
N ASP A 85 -9.97 0.76 -0.88
CA ASP A 85 -10.66 2.00 -0.58
C ASP A 85 -9.67 3.17 -0.54
N THR A 86 -10.08 4.37 -0.95
CA THR A 86 -9.30 5.56 -0.64
C THR A 86 -9.15 5.68 0.88
N ILE A 87 -8.09 6.34 1.34
CA ILE A 87 -7.84 6.49 2.78
C ILE A 87 -9.02 7.15 3.52
N MET A 88 -9.72 8.07 2.86
CA MET A 88 -10.88 8.75 3.44
C MET A 88 -12.14 7.90 3.42
N GLN A 89 -12.34 7.08 2.39
CA GLN A 89 -13.43 6.10 2.34
C GLN A 89 -13.25 5.05 3.45
N TRP A 90 -12.07 4.45 3.52
CA TRP A 90 -11.71 3.47 4.56
C TRP A 90 -11.89 4.04 5.97
N TYR A 91 -11.39 5.25 6.23
CA TYR A 91 -11.54 5.91 7.52
C TYR A 91 -13.02 6.24 7.83
N GLY A 92 -13.79 6.66 6.82
CA GLY A 92 -15.21 6.96 6.94
C GLY A 92 -16.06 5.74 7.32
N ASN A 93 -15.68 4.56 6.82
CA ASN A 93 -16.38 3.30 7.08
C ASN A 93 -16.13 2.75 8.50
N MET A 94 -15.19 3.34 9.25
CA MET A 94 -14.85 2.88 10.58
C MET A 94 -15.81 3.36 11.65
N SER A 95 -15.91 2.59 12.72
CA SER A 95 -16.61 3.00 13.95
C SER A 95 -15.98 4.25 14.58
N ALA A 96 -16.78 5.01 15.33
CA ALA A 96 -16.29 6.18 16.06
C ALA A 96 -15.13 5.83 17.03
N ALA A 97 -15.15 4.63 17.62
CA ALA A 97 -14.09 4.15 18.49
C ALA A 97 -12.78 3.91 17.73
N ALA A 98 -12.83 3.23 16.55
CA ALA A 98 -11.68 3.00 15.69
C ALA A 98 -11.09 4.32 15.19
N ARG A 99 -11.92 5.26 14.72
CA ARG A 99 -11.49 6.59 14.31
C ARG A 99 -10.78 7.37 15.44
N ARG A 100 -11.27 7.26 16.67
CA ARG A 100 -10.58 7.87 17.83
C ARG A 100 -9.21 7.23 18.10
N LYS A 101 -9.11 5.90 17.96
CA LYS A 101 -7.84 5.16 18.12
C LYS A 101 -6.82 5.62 17.07
N ILE A 102 -7.24 5.70 15.81
CA ILE A 102 -6.38 6.14 14.69
C ILE A 102 -5.90 7.58 14.92
N ARG A 103 -6.80 8.52 15.24
CA ARG A 103 -6.38 9.91 15.51
C ARG A 103 -5.35 10.02 16.63
N ARG A 104 -5.48 9.20 17.69
CA ARG A 104 -4.48 9.14 18.77
C ARG A 104 -3.15 8.57 18.27
N MET A 105 -3.19 7.53 17.44
CA MET A 105 -2.01 6.92 16.84
C MET A 105 -1.26 7.95 15.96
N LEU A 106 -1.96 8.61 15.04
CA LEU A 106 -1.39 9.64 14.17
C LEU A 106 -0.76 10.78 15.00
N LYS A 107 -1.47 11.27 16.02
CA LYS A 107 -0.94 12.30 16.91
C LYS A 107 0.32 11.85 17.65
N LYS A 108 0.34 10.60 18.15
CA LYS A 108 1.51 10.04 18.85
C LYS A 108 2.71 9.91 17.92
N ALA A 109 2.48 9.66 16.64
CA ALA A 109 3.50 9.59 15.60
C ALA A 109 3.95 10.97 15.07
N GLY A 110 3.46 12.08 15.64
CA GLY A 110 3.81 13.43 15.20
C GLY A 110 2.91 13.99 14.09
N ALA A 111 2.06 13.18 13.47
CA ALA A 111 1.11 13.61 12.43
C ALA A 111 -0.14 14.23 13.09
N SER A 112 -0.05 15.50 13.46
CA SER A 112 -1.08 16.16 14.28
C SER A 112 -1.69 17.41 13.68
N GLN A 113 -1.21 17.86 12.52
CA GLN A 113 -1.63 19.11 11.91
C GLN A 113 -2.67 18.92 10.80
N GLY A 114 -3.54 19.89 10.62
CA GLY A 114 -4.54 19.90 9.55
C GLY A 114 -5.71 18.93 9.78
N SER A 115 -6.38 18.63 8.68
CA SER A 115 -7.49 17.66 8.62
C SER A 115 -7.01 16.22 8.88
N VAL A 116 -7.94 15.29 9.00
CA VAL A 116 -7.57 13.87 9.14
C VAL A 116 -6.81 13.37 7.91
N LYS A 117 -7.20 13.79 6.72
CA LYS A 117 -6.47 13.54 5.48
C LYS A 117 -5.02 13.99 5.59
N ASP A 118 -4.80 15.25 5.97
CA ASP A 118 -3.45 15.82 6.08
C ASP A 118 -2.58 15.05 7.07
N ARG A 119 -3.18 14.54 8.15
CA ARG A 119 -2.46 13.72 9.13
C ARG A 119 -2.05 12.35 8.56
N PHE A 120 -2.88 11.74 7.73
CA PHE A 120 -2.48 10.50 7.03
C PHE A 120 -1.35 10.77 6.05
N LEU A 121 -1.41 11.87 5.29
CA LEU A 121 -0.33 12.26 4.39
C LEU A 121 0.97 12.54 5.16
N GLN A 122 0.90 13.30 6.26
CA GLN A 122 2.05 13.55 7.13
C GLN A 122 2.65 12.22 7.64
N TYR A 123 1.79 11.32 8.15
CA TYR A 123 2.24 10.02 8.65
C TYR A 123 2.95 9.21 7.55
N THR A 124 2.39 9.18 6.35
CA THR A 124 2.98 8.50 5.21
C THR A 124 4.32 9.11 4.79
N MET A 125 4.42 10.43 4.77
CA MET A 125 5.66 11.14 4.36
C MET A 125 6.76 11.13 5.43
N GLN A 126 6.43 10.88 6.69
CA GLN A 126 7.39 10.87 7.80
C GLN A 126 8.01 9.50 8.07
N ASN A 127 7.56 8.43 7.37
CA ASN A 127 8.16 7.12 7.54
C ASN A 127 9.59 7.07 6.98
N GLN A 128 10.33 6.02 7.32
CA GLN A 128 11.73 5.84 6.93
C GLN A 128 11.91 5.04 5.63
N ALA A 129 10.84 4.70 4.93
CA ALA A 129 10.93 4.03 3.63
C ALA A 129 11.60 4.96 2.61
N GLU A 130 12.31 4.37 1.66
CA GLU A 130 12.99 5.11 0.60
C GLU A 130 12.01 5.89 -0.27
N TYR A 131 10.83 5.31 -0.52
CA TYR A 131 9.76 5.93 -1.30
C TYR A 131 8.44 5.88 -0.55
N ALA A 132 7.65 6.95 -0.70
CA ALA A 132 6.25 7.01 -0.30
C ALA A 132 5.40 7.28 -1.54
N ILE A 133 4.48 6.39 -1.86
CA ILE A 133 3.56 6.53 -3.00
C ILE A 133 2.15 6.78 -2.47
N ILE A 134 1.56 7.87 -2.91
CA ILE A 134 0.23 8.31 -2.45
C ILE A 134 -0.66 8.48 -3.68
N PRO A 135 -1.74 7.70 -3.81
CA PRO A 135 -2.73 7.89 -4.87
C PRO A 135 -3.27 9.33 -4.90
N LEU A 136 -3.48 9.87 -6.08
CA LEU A 136 -3.99 11.24 -6.24
C LEU A 136 -5.34 11.44 -5.53
N ALA A 137 -6.20 10.42 -5.55
CA ALA A 137 -7.47 10.44 -4.82
C ALA A 137 -7.29 10.69 -3.31
N ASP A 138 -6.23 10.12 -2.70
CA ASP A 138 -5.91 10.32 -1.29
C ASP A 138 -5.37 11.73 -1.03
N ILE A 139 -4.55 12.27 -1.92
CA ILE A 139 -4.07 13.65 -1.85
C ILE A 139 -5.22 14.63 -1.89
N LEU A 140 -6.18 14.40 -2.79
CA LEU A 140 -7.38 15.22 -2.92
C LEU A 140 -8.38 15.00 -1.77
N GLY A 141 -8.25 13.90 -1.03
CA GLY A 141 -9.15 13.54 0.07
C GLY A 141 -10.50 13.03 -0.40
N LEU A 142 -10.52 12.41 -1.57
CA LEU A 142 -11.73 11.82 -2.12
C LEU A 142 -12.16 10.60 -1.30
N GLY A 143 -13.47 10.37 -1.26
CA GLY A 143 -14.08 9.19 -0.68
C GLY A 143 -14.29 8.09 -1.74
N LYS A 144 -15.50 7.51 -1.73
CA LYS A 144 -15.88 6.46 -2.67
C LYS A 144 -15.74 6.88 -4.15
N GLU A 145 -15.93 8.15 -4.43
CA GLU A 145 -15.79 8.73 -5.77
C GLU A 145 -14.35 8.66 -6.33
N GLY A 146 -13.36 8.45 -5.50
CA GLY A 146 -11.96 8.26 -5.91
C GLY A 146 -11.54 6.79 -6.01
N HIS A 147 -12.46 5.85 -5.83
CA HIS A 147 -12.18 4.41 -5.88
C HIS A 147 -11.98 3.98 -7.35
N ILE A 148 -10.92 3.21 -7.60
CA ILE A 148 -10.50 2.85 -8.96
C ILE A 148 -11.00 1.46 -9.35
N ASN A 149 -10.75 0.47 -8.49
CA ASN A 149 -11.04 -0.92 -8.82
C ASN A 149 -11.57 -1.70 -7.60
N THR A 150 -12.60 -2.51 -7.83
CA THR A 150 -13.11 -3.47 -6.82
C THR A 150 -12.66 -4.87 -7.18
N PRO A 151 -11.69 -5.45 -6.45
CA PRO A 151 -11.16 -6.79 -6.74
C PRO A 151 -12.24 -7.85 -6.84
N GLY A 152 -12.09 -8.75 -7.83
CA GLY A 152 -13.03 -9.83 -8.07
C GLY A 152 -14.31 -9.44 -8.80
N THR A 153 -14.41 -8.20 -9.31
CA THR A 153 -15.51 -7.73 -10.14
C THR A 153 -15.05 -7.37 -11.55
N ILE A 154 -15.97 -7.38 -12.51
CA ILE A 154 -15.73 -7.06 -13.92
C ILE A 154 -16.72 -5.98 -14.37
N GLY A 155 -16.25 -5.06 -15.22
CA GLY A 155 -17.09 -4.00 -15.80
C GLY A 155 -17.09 -2.71 -14.98
N SER A 156 -17.97 -1.79 -15.37
CA SER A 156 -18.12 -0.49 -14.74
C SER A 156 -18.45 -0.61 -13.24
N PRO A 157 -17.88 0.27 -12.38
CA PRO A 157 -17.06 1.43 -12.68
C PRO A 157 -15.52 1.17 -12.62
N ASN A 158 -15.07 -0.10 -12.64
CA ASN A 158 -13.66 -0.44 -12.49
C ASN A 158 -12.82 0.18 -13.63
N TRP A 159 -11.70 0.79 -13.26
CA TRP A 159 -10.73 1.39 -14.18
C TRP A 159 -11.26 2.58 -15.01
N GLU A 160 -12.43 3.13 -14.65
CA GLU A 160 -13.04 4.26 -15.35
C GLU A 160 -12.82 5.59 -14.61
N TRP A 161 -12.21 5.55 -13.44
CA TRP A 161 -11.93 6.76 -12.68
C TRP A 161 -10.96 7.67 -13.42
N HIS A 162 -11.34 8.91 -13.55
CA HIS A 162 -10.49 9.97 -14.07
C HIS A 162 -10.60 11.19 -13.17
N LEU A 163 -9.56 12.02 -13.19
CA LEU A 163 -9.56 13.25 -12.43
C LEU A 163 -10.73 14.12 -12.89
N PRO A 164 -11.62 14.56 -11.98
CA PRO A 164 -12.65 15.51 -12.34
C PRO A 164 -12.03 16.77 -12.93
N ASP A 165 -12.69 17.36 -13.93
CA ASP A 165 -12.29 18.64 -14.46
C ASP A 165 -12.31 19.66 -13.32
N PHE A 166 -11.15 20.15 -12.94
CA PHE A 166 -11.05 21.28 -12.04
C PHE A 166 -11.27 22.54 -12.85
N ILE A 167 -12.36 23.20 -12.57
CA ILE A 167 -12.64 24.53 -13.06
C ILE A 167 -11.93 25.54 -12.20
#